data_ed898985fcd80c858fe46038046909e7
#
_entry.id   ed898985fcd80c858fe46038046909e7
#
_cell.length_a   1.000
_cell.length_b   1.000
_cell.length_c   1.000
_cell.angle_alpha   90.00
_cell.angle_beta   90.00
_cell.angle_gamma   90.00
#
_symmetry.space_group_name_H-M   'P 1'
#
loop_
_entity.id
_entity.type
_entity.pdbx_description
1 polymer ?
#
loop_
_entity_poly.entity_id
_entity_poly.type
_entity_poly.pdbx_seq_one_letter_code
_entity_poly.pdbx_strand_id
1 'polypeptide(L)'
;MTSSSKNLIPLLVIIGGSALLLISFGLRHSFGLYLVPVSEYLNTGRELFSFASALNVLMIGIGSPLFGALSDKYGSGKASILGIILVIISLFWMANVEGAFSIIGSQTLFGLGSAGCGTAVVLGAVGRSVHSANRTLSLGIVMAAGSFGQFIMVPSISYLIEIFGWSYSLFLLSFVASIMIIFSFFLNFSEKSESSKSGTSQTLTEAIKEAFKSKSFNLLSLGFFVCGFHVTFVAVHLPAFVKDENLPFWVGGWALALIGIFNVIGTIYFGYLGDRLSKKNLLALLYGLRGLLFLL
;
A
#
# COMPACT_ATOMS: atom_id res chain seq x y z
N MET A 1 20.38 -27.12 -14.05
CA MET A 1 19.17 -26.27 -14.22
C MET A 1 19.22 -25.64 -15.59
N THR A 2 18.28 -25.90 -16.45
CA THR A 2 18.20 -25.40 -17.83
C THR A 2 18.06 -23.88 -17.86
N SER A 3 18.56 -23.21 -18.89
CA SER A 3 18.48 -21.74 -19.10
C SER A 3 17.04 -21.19 -18.95
N SER A 4 16.04 -22.01 -19.27
CA SER A 4 14.62 -21.67 -19.14
C SER A 4 14.16 -21.48 -17.68
N SER A 5 14.73 -22.23 -16.73
CA SER A 5 14.34 -22.12 -15.30
C SER A 5 14.91 -20.86 -14.62
N LYS A 6 16.01 -20.30 -15.13
CA LYS A 6 16.62 -19.08 -14.59
C LYS A 6 15.78 -17.83 -14.86
N ASN A 7 14.99 -17.80 -15.95
CA ASN A 7 14.13 -16.66 -16.28
C ASN A 7 12.71 -16.79 -15.68
N LEU A 8 12.28 -17.99 -15.31
CA LEU A 8 10.94 -18.23 -14.78
C LEU A 8 10.78 -17.73 -13.35
N ILE A 9 11.81 -17.88 -12.51
CA ILE A 9 11.77 -17.47 -11.10
C ILE A 9 11.53 -15.97 -10.92
N PRO A 10 12.32 -15.06 -11.55
CA PRO A 10 12.05 -13.63 -11.47
C PRO A 10 10.66 -13.23 -11.95
N LEU A 11 10.18 -13.86 -13.03
CA LEU A 11 8.85 -13.60 -13.57
C LEU A 11 7.74 -13.97 -12.58
N LEU A 12 7.83 -15.12 -11.92
CA LEU A 12 6.86 -15.54 -10.91
C LEU A 12 6.83 -14.59 -9.72
N VAL A 13 8.00 -14.12 -9.26
CA VAL A 13 8.10 -13.15 -8.16
C VAL A 13 7.50 -11.79 -8.57
N ILE A 14 7.71 -11.34 -9.81
CA ILE A 14 7.11 -10.11 -10.33
C ILE A 14 5.59 -10.25 -10.40
N ILE A 15 5.06 -11.36 -10.92
CA ILE A 15 3.62 -11.61 -11.00
C ILE A 15 3.00 -11.66 -9.61
N GLY A 16 3.59 -12.43 -8.68
CA GLY A 16 3.12 -12.52 -7.30
C GLY A 16 3.15 -11.18 -6.59
N GLY A 17 4.25 -10.44 -6.70
CA GLY A 17 4.40 -9.11 -6.12
C GLY A 17 3.41 -8.09 -6.71
N SER A 18 3.19 -8.13 -8.03
CA SER A 18 2.21 -7.28 -8.70
C SER A 18 0.79 -7.55 -8.23
N ALA A 19 0.39 -8.82 -8.13
CA ALA A 19 -0.93 -9.22 -7.63
C ALA A 19 -1.13 -8.83 -6.16
N LEU A 20 -0.09 -8.99 -5.32
CA LEU A 20 -0.14 -8.57 -3.92
C LEU A 20 -0.33 -7.06 -3.78
N LEU A 21 0.46 -6.24 -4.49
CA LEU A 21 0.31 -4.79 -4.42
C LEU A 21 -0.99 -4.32 -5.04
N LEU A 22 -1.47 -4.94 -6.13
CA LEU A 22 -2.74 -4.63 -6.76
C LEU A 22 -3.89 -4.73 -5.74
N ILE A 23 -4.00 -5.87 -5.04
CA ILE A 23 -5.05 -6.08 -4.06
C ILE A 23 -4.83 -5.21 -2.82
N SER A 24 -3.61 -5.15 -2.28
CA SER A 24 -3.28 -4.39 -1.08
C SER A 24 -3.57 -2.89 -1.23
N PHE A 25 -3.18 -2.27 -2.36
CA PHE A 25 -3.46 -0.86 -2.61
C PHE A 25 -4.94 -0.60 -2.88
N GLY A 26 -5.60 -1.50 -3.62
CA GLY A 26 -7.03 -1.43 -3.83
C GLY A 26 -7.81 -1.42 -2.52
N LEU A 27 -7.53 -2.35 -1.62
CA LEU A 27 -8.11 -2.41 -0.28
C LEU A 27 -7.83 -1.13 0.51
N ARG A 28 -6.56 -0.73 0.57
CA ARG A 28 -6.14 0.43 1.37
C ARG A 28 -6.81 1.72 0.92
N HIS A 29 -6.87 1.99 -0.39
CA HIS A 29 -7.41 3.23 -0.93
C HIS A 29 -8.94 3.27 -0.95
N SER A 30 -9.63 2.16 -0.69
CA SER A 30 -11.09 2.11 -0.56
C SER A 30 -11.61 2.47 0.83
N PHE A 31 -10.75 2.56 1.86
CA PHE A 31 -11.21 2.80 3.23
C PHE A 31 -12.00 4.09 3.41
N GLY A 32 -11.71 5.14 2.63
CA GLY A 32 -12.49 6.38 2.65
C GLY A 32 -13.97 6.20 2.30
N LEU A 33 -14.32 5.18 1.50
CA LEU A 33 -15.71 4.85 1.16
C LEU A 33 -16.51 4.37 2.39
N TYR A 34 -15.84 3.85 3.40
CA TYR A 34 -16.47 3.35 4.65
C TYR A 34 -16.65 4.43 5.71
N LEU A 35 -16.01 5.60 5.56
CA LEU A 35 -16.03 6.65 6.58
C LEU A 35 -17.46 7.05 6.94
N VAL A 36 -18.26 7.39 5.95
CA VAL A 36 -19.63 7.87 6.20
C VAL A 36 -20.56 6.75 6.67
N PRO A 37 -20.70 5.59 5.95
CA PRO A 37 -21.64 4.56 6.36
C PRO A 37 -21.32 3.94 7.72
N VAL A 38 -20.05 3.81 8.09
CA VAL A 38 -19.66 3.27 9.40
C VAL A 38 -19.90 4.29 10.52
N SER A 39 -19.58 5.58 10.28
CA SER A 39 -19.85 6.64 11.26
C SER A 39 -21.35 6.80 11.54
N GLU A 40 -22.20 6.73 10.51
CA GLU A 40 -23.65 6.76 10.64
C GLU A 40 -24.18 5.54 11.40
N TYR A 41 -23.67 4.35 11.11
CA TYR A 41 -24.06 3.12 11.80
C TYR A 41 -23.73 3.16 13.30
N LEU A 42 -22.57 3.69 13.66
CA LEU A 42 -22.12 3.81 15.05
C LEU A 42 -22.71 5.02 15.78
N ASN A 43 -23.48 5.89 15.09
CA ASN A 43 -23.94 7.18 15.61
C ASN A 43 -22.80 8.02 16.21
N THR A 44 -21.64 8.01 15.56
CA THR A 44 -20.44 8.76 15.98
C THR A 44 -20.07 9.81 14.93
N GLY A 45 -19.28 10.80 15.34
CA GLY A 45 -18.71 11.74 14.40
C GLY A 45 -17.66 11.09 13.48
N ARG A 46 -17.34 11.77 12.39
CA ARG A 46 -16.34 11.33 11.41
C ARG A 46 -14.91 11.34 11.97
N GLU A 47 -14.69 12.06 13.08
CA GLU A 47 -13.40 12.17 13.77
C GLU A 47 -12.91 10.81 14.28
N LEU A 48 -13.80 9.94 14.76
CA LEU A 48 -13.43 8.60 15.23
C LEU A 48 -12.86 7.74 14.11
N PHE A 49 -13.53 7.70 12.95
CA PHE A 49 -13.05 6.94 11.79
C PHE A 49 -11.75 7.54 11.23
N SER A 50 -11.66 8.87 11.17
CA SER A 50 -10.47 9.57 10.69
C SER A 50 -9.27 9.32 11.60
N PHE A 51 -9.47 9.31 12.92
CA PHE A 51 -8.44 8.95 13.90
C PHE A 51 -7.98 7.49 13.72
N ALA A 52 -8.93 6.56 13.58
CA ALA A 52 -8.60 5.15 13.32
C ALA A 52 -7.82 4.98 12.01
N SER A 53 -8.18 5.73 10.95
CA SER A 53 -7.44 5.75 9.68
C SER A 53 -6.04 6.33 9.83
N ALA A 54 -5.84 7.33 10.67
CA ALA A 54 -4.52 7.87 10.97
C ALA A 54 -3.63 6.82 11.68
N LEU A 55 -4.20 6.07 12.64
CA LEU A 55 -3.51 4.95 13.29
C LEU A 55 -3.17 3.84 12.30
N ASN A 56 -4.07 3.53 11.36
CA ASN A 56 -3.79 2.58 10.28
C ASN A 56 -2.51 2.96 9.52
N VAL A 57 -2.41 4.20 9.03
CA VAL A 57 -1.23 4.68 8.30
C VAL A 57 0.02 4.69 9.18
N LEU A 58 -0.11 5.07 10.45
CA LEU A 58 0.99 5.01 11.42
C LEU A 58 1.51 3.57 11.58
N MET A 59 0.59 2.59 11.70
CA MET A 59 0.95 1.18 11.83
C MET A 59 1.59 0.61 10.56
N ILE A 60 1.21 1.06 9.37
CA ILE A 60 1.96 0.74 8.14
C ILE A 60 3.40 1.25 8.24
N GLY A 61 3.59 2.48 8.71
CA GLY A 61 4.93 3.07 8.87
C GLY A 61 5.80 2.29 9.86
N ILE A 62 5.28 2.01 11.05
CA ILE A 62 5.97 1.25 12.09
C ILE A 62 6.18 -0.22 11.68
N GLY A 63 5.18 -0.82 11.07
CA GLY A 63 5.21 -2.21 10.64
C GLY A 63 6.17 -2.48 9.48
N SER A 64 6.37 -1.51 8.58
CA SER A 64 7.19 -1.71 7.37
C SER A 64 8.64 -2.12 7.67
N PRO A 65 9.40 -1.49 8.57
CA PRO A 65 10.73 -1.97 8.94
C PRO A 65 10.70 -3.31 9.68
N LEU A 66 9.68 -3.55 10.51
CA LEU A 66 9.54 -4.81 11.24
C LEU A 66 9.29 -5.99 10.28
N PHE A 67 8.34 -5.85 9.37
CA PHE A 67 8.06 -6.87 8.36
C PHE A 67 9.19 -6.98 7.32
N GLY A 68 9.91 -5.89 7.04
CA GLY A 68 11.14 -5.93 6.26
C GLY A 68 12.18 -6.85 6.90
N ALA A 69 12.50 -6.63 8.18
CA ALA A 69 13.42 -7.47 8.94
C ALA A 69 12.93 -8.92 9.06
N LEU A 70 11.63 -9.13 9.25
CA LEU A 70 11.00 -10.46 9.27
C LEU A 70 11.16 -11.17 7.91
N SER A 71 10.96 -10.43 6.82
CA SER A 71 11.16 -10.90 5.45
C SER A 71 12.61 -11.32 5.19
N ASP A 72 13.57 -10.55 5.70
CA ASP A 72 15.00 -10.85 5.54
C ASP A 72 15.42 -12.09 6.35
N LYS A 73 14.81 -12.30 7.51
CA LYS A 73 15.15 -13.42 8.41
C LYS A 73 14.42 -14.71 8.06
N TYR A 74 13.12 -14.64 7.75
CA TYR A 74 12.27 -15.82 7.60
C TYR A 74 11.73 -16.02 6.18
N GLY A 75 12.01 -15.05 5.30
CA GLY A 75 11.59 -15.06 3.92
C GLY A 75 10.36 -14.20 3.62
N SER A 76 10.32 -13.65 2.42
CA SER A 76 9.29 -12.70 1.99
C SER A 76 7.89 -13.30 1.94
N GLY A 77 7.78 -14.55 1.51
CA GLY A 77 6.49 -15.21 1.42
C GLY A 77 5.86 -15.43 2.79
N LYS A 78 6.64 -15.89 3.79
CA LYS A 78 6.14 -16.12 5.15
C LYS A 78 5.76 -14.79 5.82
N ALA A 79 6.58 -13.76 5.66
CA ALA A 79 6.27 -12.43 6.17
C ALA A 79 4.97 -11.89 5.55
N SER A 80 4.78 -12.06 4.24
CA SER A 80 3.54 -11.65 3.56
C SER A 80 2.33 -12.43 4.03
N ILE A 81 2.43 -13.76 4.21
CA ILE A 81 1.31 -14.58 4.72
C ILE A 81 0.87 -14.08 6.09
N LEU A 82 1.81 -13.81 7.00
CA LEU A 82 1.47 -13.24 8.32
C LEU A 82 0.73 -11.90 8.17
N GLY A 83 1.23 -11.00 7.31
CA GLY A 83 0.55 -9.73 7.03
C GLY A 83 -0.86 -9.91 6.47
N ILE A 84 -1.04 -10.83 5.52
CA ILE A 84 -2.34 -11.12 4.91
C ILE A 84 -3.34 -11.67 5.94
N ILE A 85 -2.90 -12.56 6.82
CA ILE A 85 -3.76 -13.09 7.90
C ILE A 85 -4.25 -11.95 8.79
N LEU A 86 -3.37 -11.01 9.17
CA LEU A 86 -3.77 -9.84 9.95
C LEU A 86 -4.77 -8.95 9.18
N VAL A 87 -4.58 -8.78 7.86
CA VAL A 87 -5.54 -8.06 7.00
C VAL A 87 -6.90 -8.75 7.00
N ILE A 88 -6.95 -10.06 6.81
CA ILE A 88 -8.20 -10.83 6.81
C ILE A 88 -8.94 -10.69 8.14
N ILE A 89 -8.23 -10.88 9.26
CA ILE A 89 -8.80 -10.74 10.60
C ILE A 89 -9.33 -9.32 10.81
N SER A 90 -8.59 -8.30 10.36
CA SER A 90 -9.00 -6.91 10.54
C SER A 90 -10.24 -6.54 9.73
N LEU A 91 -10.35 -7.02 8.47
CA LEU A 91 -11.53 -6.80 7.63
C LEU A 91 -12.76 -7.48 8.23
N PHE A 92 -12.59 -8.73 8.69
CA PHE A 92 -13.66 -9.46 9.37
C PHE A 92 -14.09 -8.77 10.67
N TRP A 93 -13.16 -8.28 11.47
CA TRP A 93 -13.45 -7.53 12.68
C TRP A 93 -14.17 -6.21 12.38
N MET A 94 -13.71 -5.48 11.36
CA MET A 94 -14.34 -4.24 10.93
C MET A 94 -15.75 -4.47 10.38
N ALA A 95 -16.02 -5.59 9.72
CA ALA A 95 -17.36 -5.95 9.25
C ALA A 95 -18.38 -6.12 10.41
N ASN A 96 -17.89 -6.45 11.60
CA ASN A 96 -18.68 -6.63 12.84
C ASN A 96 -18.37 -5.53 13.87
N VAL A 97 -18.21 -4.27 13.41
CA VAL A 97 -17.90 -3.16 14.32
C VAL A 97 -19.08 -2.85 15.23
N GLU A 98 -18.80 -2.75 16.54
CA GLU A 98 -19.83 -2.45 17.57
C GLU A 98 -19.57 -1.12 18.30
N GLY A 99 -18.40 -0.50 18.09
CA GLY A 99 -18.07 0.76 18.77
C GLY A 99 -16.63 1.23 18.50
N ALA A 100 -16.21 2.26 19.25
CA ALA A 100 -14.92 2.92 19.07
C ALA A 100 -13.73 1.97 19.17
N PHE A 101 -13.75 1.03 20.12
CA PHE A 101 -12.66 0.06 20.29
C PHE A 101 -12.51 -0.85 19.06
N SER A 102 -13.64 -1.32 18.51
CA SER A 102 -13.62 -2.20 17.34
C SER A 102 -13.07 -1.49 16.10
N ILE A 103 -13.45 -0.23 15.86
CA ILE A 103 -12.98 0.52 14.69
C ILE A 103 -11.49 0.88 14.82
N ILE A 104 -11.05 1.32 16.00
CA ILE A 104 -9.64 1.63 16.26
C ILE A 104 -8.79 0.36 16.15
N GLY A 105 -9.23 -0.72 16.80
CA GLY A 105 -8.51 -1.99 16.81
C GLY A 105 -8.40 -2.62 15.42
N SER A 106 -9.50 -2.69 14.67
CA SER A 106 -9.49 -3.26 13.32
C SER A 106 -8.63 -2.44 12.36
N GLN A 107 -8.71 -1.11 12.37
CA GLN A 107 -7.88 -0.24 11.53
C GLN A 107 -6.39 -0.32 11.89
N THR A 108 -6.07 -0.38 13.18
CA THR A 108 -4.70 -0.58 13.66
C THR A 108 -4.14 -1.92 13.16
N LEU A 109 -4.92 -2.99 13.27
CA LEU A 109 -4.54 -4.32 12.81
C LEU A 109 -4.40 -4.38 11.29
N PHE A 110 -5.29 -3.70 10.55
CA PHE A 110 -5.21 -3.59 9.10
C PHE A 110 -3.90 -2.90 8.67
N GLY A 111 -3.55 -1.80 9.34
CA GLY A 111 -2.29 -1.09 9.06
C GLY A 111 -1.06 -1.97 9.25
N LEU A 112 -1.01 -2.70 10.38
CA LEU A 112 0.07 -3.62 10.67
C LEU A 112 0.14 -4.77 9.65
N GLY A 113 -1.00 -5.39 9.30
CA GLY A 113 -1.09 -6.43 8.29
C GLY A 113 -0.67 -5.93 6.89
N SER A 114 -1.11 -4.72 6.52
CA SER A 114 -0.75 -4.08 5.24
C SER A 114 0.75 -3.82 5.11
N ALA A 115 1.47 -3.59 6.20
CA ALA A 115 2.93 -3.49 6.17
C ALA A 115 3.59 -4.80 5.74
N GLY A 116 3.02 -5.96 6.14
CA GLY A 116 3.54 -7.28 5.80
C GLY A 116 3.34 -7.70 4.34
N CYS A 117 2.23 -7.27 3.72
CA CYS A 117 1.95 -7.52 2.30
C CYS A 117 2.18 -6.28 1.42
N GLY A 118 2.79 -5.24 1.97
CA GLY A 118 3.03 -3.94 1.32
C GLY A 118 4.37 -3.84 0.60
N THR A 119 4.70 -2.59 0.24
CA THR A 119 5.85 -2.25 -0.60
C THR A 119 7.19 -2.72 -0.04
N ALA A 120 7.43 -2.63 1.27
CA ALA A 120 8.71 -2.97 1.87
C ALA A 120 9.08 -4.45 1.62
N VAL A 121 8.15 -5.37 1.86
CA VAL A 121 8.36 -6.80 1.69
C VAL A 121 8.37 -7.19 0.21
N VAL A 122 7.40 -6.69 -0.56
CA VAL A 122 7.24 -7.06 -1.98
C VAL A 122 8.38 -6.53 -2.84
N LEU A 123 8.73 -5.23 -2.71
CA LEU A 123 9.82 -4.66 -3.49
C LEU A 123 11.18 -5.24 -3.07
N GLY A 124 11.35 -5.57 -1.79
CA GLY A 124 12.51 -6.30 -1.29
C GLY A 124 12.66 -7.66 -1.97
N ALA A 125 11.57 -8.44 -2.07
CA ALA A 125 11.56 -9.73 -2.75
C ALA A 125 11.89 -9.62 -4.24
N VAL A 126 11.22 -8.71 -4.94
CA VAL A 126 11.46 -8.46 -6.38
C VAL A 126 12.90 -7.98 -6.61
N GLY A 127 13.38 -7.04 -5.79
CA GLY A 127 14.74 -6.51 -5.89
C GLY A 127 15.84 -7.56 -5.70
N ARG A 128 15.60 -8.61 -4.89
CA ARG A 128 16.52 -9.74 -4.70
C ARG A 128 16.45 -10.78 -5.83
N SER A 129 15.31 -10.88 -6.51
CA SER A 129 15.07 -11.92 -7.53
C SER A 129 15.50 -11.51 -8.92
N VAL A 130 15.57 -10.22 -9.20
CA VAL A 130 15.80 -9.69 -10.56
C VAL A 130 17.23 -9.21 -10.73
N HIS A 131 17.80 -9.50 -11.89
CA HIS A 131 19.14 -9.02 -12.27
C HIS A 131 19.21 -7.49 -12.27
N SER A 132 20.36 -6.93 -11.91
CA SER A 132 20.57 -5.47 -11.73
C SER A 132 20.13 -4.63 -12.93
N ALA A 133 20.33 -5.12 -14.16
CA ALA A 133 19.94 -4.42 -15.40
C ALA A 133 18.42 -4.20 -15.54
N ASN A 134 17.58 -5.11 -15.01
CA ASN A 134 16.13 -5.05 -15.15
C ASN A 134 15.41 -4.66 -13.83
N ARG A 135 16.17 -4.40 -12.77
CA ARG A 135 15.62 -4.16 -11.42
C ARG A 135 14.69 -2.95 -11.38
N THR A 136 15.11 -1.83 -11.92
CA THR A 136 14.31 -0.58 -11.91
C THR A 136 12.99 -0.77 -12.65
N LEU A 137 13.02 -1.40 -13.83
CA LEU A 137 11.82 -1.68 -14.61
C LEU A 137 10.87 -2.62 -13.86
N SER A 138 11.39 -3.69 -13.27
CA SER A 138 10.58 -4.67 -12.52
C SER A 138 9.93 -4.05 -11.29
N LEU A 139 10.65 -3.23 -10.54
CA LEU A 139 10.09 -2.49 -9.40
C LEU A 139 9.02 -1.51 -9.86
N GLY A 140 9.23 -0.83 -10.99
CA GLY A 140 8.24 0.08 -11.60
C GLY A 140 6.95 -0.63 -12.01
N ILE A 141 7.05 -1.80 -12.63
CA ILE A 141 5.89 -2.63 -13.02
C ILE A 141 5.07 -3.02 -11.79
N VAL A 142 5.73 -3.50 -10.74
CA VAL A 142 5.07 -3.93 -9.50
C VAL A 142 4.38 -2.77 -8.78
N MET A 143 5.00 -1.59 -8.76
CA MET A 143 4.38 -0.37 -8.21
C MET A 143 3.20 0.11 -9.06
N ALA A 144 3.32 0.09 -10.38
CA ALA A 144 2.23 0.44 -11.29
C ALA A 144 1.03 -0.49 -11.12
N ALA A 145 1.26 -1.79 -10.91
CA ALA A 145 0.19 -2.75 -10.61
C ALA A 145 -0.58 -2.37 -9.33
N GLY A 146 0.10 -1.85 -8.29
CA GLY A 146 -0.58 -1.33 -7.10
C GLY A 146 -1.52 -0.18 -7.41
N SER A 147 -1.05 0.83 -8.15
CA SER A 147 -1.89 1.96 -8.58
C SER A 147 -3.03 1.54 -9.49
N PHE A 148 -2.81 0.54 -10.36
CA PHE A 148 -3.85 -0.05 -11.19
C PHE A 148 -4.90 -0.79 -10.35
N GLY A 149 -4.46 -1.43 -9.24
CA GLY A 149 -5.36 -2.02 -8.25
C GLY A 149 -6.30 -0.99 -7.63
N GLN A 150 -5.81 0.19 -7.28
CA GLN A 150 -6.65 1.31 -6.84
C GLN A 150 -7.70 1.66 -7.90
N PHE A 151 -7.30 1.79 -9.17
CA PHE A 151 -8.21 2.14 -10.28
C PHE A 151 -9.33 1.12 -10.45
N ILE A 152 -9.06 -0.19 -10.35
CA ILE A 152 -10.08 -1.23 -10.52
C ILE A 152 -10.90 -1.45 -9.25
N MET A 153 -10.22 -1.63 -8.11
CA MET A 153 -10.89 -2.11 -6.90
C MET A 153 -11.75 -1.04 -6.24
N VAL A 154 -11.35 0.23 -6.26
CA VAL A 154 -12.11 1.27 -5.55
C VAL A 154 -13.52 1.47 -6.12
N PRO A 155 -13.75 1.57 -7.45
CA PRO A 155 -15.10 1.61 -7.99
C PRO A 155 -15.88 0.31 -7.77
N SER A 156 -15.20 -0.85 -7.86
CA SER A 156 -15.83 -2.14 -7.59
C SER A 156 -16.33 -2.23 -6.15
N ILE A 157 -15.54 -1.74 -5.19
CA ILE A 157 -15.91 -1.70 -3.77
C ILE A 157 -17.02 -0.69 -3.53
N SER A 158 -17.00 0.48 -4.17
CA SER A 158 -18.10 1.44 -4.13
C SER A 158 -19.41 0.79 -4.54
N TYR A 159 -19.40 0.05 -5.65
CA TYR A 159 -20.56 -0.68 -6.16
C TYR A 159 -21.01 -1.81 -5.19
N LEU A 160 -20.08 -2.53 -4.58
CA LEU A 160 -20.40 -3.55 -3.57
C LEU A 160 -21.06 -2.93 -2.33
N ILE A 161 -20.61 -1.75 -1.88
CA ILE A 161 -21.20 -1.04 -0.76
C ILE A 161 -22.63 -0.60 -1.09
N GLU A 162 -22.89 -0.10 -2.30
CA GLU A 162 -24.23 0.31 -2.73
C GLU A 162 -25.22 -0.86 -2.79
N ILE A 163 -24.80 -2.05 -3.24
CA ILE A 163 -25.71 -3.19 -3.39
C ILE A 163 -25.87 -3.99 -2.10
N PHE A 164 -24.76 -4.31 -1.43
CA PHE A 164 -24.77 -5.25 -0.31
C PHE A 164 -24.61 -4.55 1.06
N GLY A 165 -24.35 -3.25 1.08
CA GLY A 165 -24.01 -2.51 2.27
C GLY A 165 -22.55 -2.67 2.69
N TRP A 166 -22.11 -1.79 3.58
CA TRP A 166 -20.71 -1.68 3.99
C TRP A 166 -20.17 -2.93 4.71
N SER A 167 -20.95 -3.54 5.61
CA SER A 167 -20.52 -4.70 6.39
C SER A 167 -20.30 -5.92 5.49
N TYR A 168 -21.28 -6.22 4.62
CA TYR A 168 -21.17 -7.35 3.67
C TYR A 168 -20.03 -7.15 2.68
N SER A 169 -19.79 -5.92 2.22
CA SER A 169 -18.66 -5.64 1.33
C SER A 169 -17.32 -5.97 2.00
N LEU A 170 -17.14 -5.67 3.30
CA LEU A 170 -15.93 -6.03 4.06
C LEU A 170 -15.74 -7.55 4.20
N PHE A 171 -16.83 -8.30 4.38
CA PHE A 171 -16.76 -9.77 4.35
C PHE A 171 -16.28 -10.27 2.99
N LEU A 172 -16.81 -9.76 1.89
CA LEU A 172 -16.36 -10.13 0.55
C LEU A 172 -14.89 -9.76 0.32
N LEU A 173 -14.45 -8.61 0.83
CA LEU A 173 -13.04 -8.20 0.74
C LEU A 173 -12.11 -9.08 1.56
N SER A 174 -12.58 -9.69 2.66
CA SER A 174 -11.78 -10.67 3.40
C SER A 174 -11.49 -11.93 2.57
N PHE A 175 -12.44 -12.36 1.72
CA PHE A 175 -12.22 -13.44 0.76
C PHE A 175 -11.25 -13.03 -0.35
N VAL A 176 -11.37 -11.80 -0.88
CA VAL A 176 -10.42 -11.26 -1.87
C VAL A 176 -9.02 -11.21 -1.27
N ALA A 177 -8.88 -10.76 -0.01
CA ALA A 177 -7.61 -10.76 0.70
C ALA A 177 -7.03 -12.18 0.85
N SER A 178 -7.88 -13.21 1.03
CA SER A 178 -7.41 -14.60 1.13
C SER A 178 -6.73 -15.09 -0.15
N ILE A 179 -7.12 -14.58 -1.32
CA ILE A 179 -6.47 -14.89 -2.60
C ILE A 179 -5.01 -14.43 -2.62
N MET A 180 -4.67 -13.37 -1.87
CA MET A 180 -3.30 -12.89 -1.75
C MET A 180 -2.35 -13.96 -1.18
N ILE A 181 -2.85 -14.91 -0.38
CA ILE A 181 -2.04 -16.01 0.17
C ILE A 181 -1.43 -16.84 -0.97
N ILE A 182 -2.19 -17.11 -2.04
CA ILE A 182 -1.71 -17.86 -3.21
C ILE A 182 -0.53 -17.12 -3.85
N PHE A 183 -0.65 -15.82 -4.04
CA PHE A 183 0.41 -15.00 -4.65
C PHE A 183 1.63 -14.81 -3.75
N SER A 184 1.46 -14.87 -2.43
CA SER A 184 2.57 -14.78 -1.49
C SER A 184 3.52 -15.98 -1.58
N PHE A 185 3.05 -17.15 -2.00
CA PHE A 185 3.91 -18.31 -2.26
C PHE A 185 4.92 -18.05 -3.37
N PHE A 186 4.61 -17.18 -4.34
CA PHE A 186 5.54 -16.83 -5.41
C PHE A 186 6.72 -15.99 -4.88
N LEU A 187 6.56 -15.26 -3.80
CA LEU A 187 7.65 -14.52 -3.17
C LEU A 187 8.69 -15.43 -2.50
N ASN A 188 8.35 -16.68 -2.16
CA ASN A 188 9.31 -17.64 -1.61
C ASN A 188 10.39 -18.05 -2.61
N PHE A 189 10.13 -17.92 -3.93
CA PHE A 189 11.14 -18.18 -4.96
C PHE A 189 12.27 -17.16 -4.96
N SER A 190 12.06 -15.98 -4.33
CA SER A 190 13.09 -14.95 -4.12
C SER A 190 14.27 -15.42 -3.28
N GLU A 191 14.08 -16.40 -2.40
CA GLU A 191 15.11 -16.89 -1.47
C GLU A 191 16.14 -17.80 -2.13
N LYS A 192 15.81 -18.40 -3.28
CA LYS A 192 16.70 -19.31 -4.02
C LYS A 192 17.75 -18.60 -4.88
N SER A 193 17.63 -17.29 -5.06
CA SER A 193 18.62 -16.49 -5.77
C SER A 193 19.64 -15.95 -4.77
N GLU A 194 20.75 -16.67 -4.62
CA GLU A 194 21.95 -16.37 -3.84
C GLU A 194 21.77 -15.36 -2.69
N SER A 195 21.84 -15.86 -1.47
CA SER A 195 22.20 -15.04 -0.32
C SER A 195 23.54 -14.35 -0.66
N SER A 196 23.49 -13.15 -1.19
CA SER A 196 24.66 -12.30 -1.23
C SER A 196 25.06 -12.09 0.23
N LYS A 197 26.08 -12.85 0.63
CA LYS A 197 26.89 -12.62 1.82
C LYS A 197 27.64 -11.30 1.63
N SER A 198 26.94 -10.20 1.50
CA SER A 198 27.49 -8.88 1.72
C SER A 198 27.35 -8.60 3.21
N GLY A 199 28.40 -9.00 3.92
CA GLY A 199 28.50 -8.79 5.36
C GLY A 199 28.39 -7.32 5.72
N THR A 200 27.52 -7.08 6.61
CA THR A 200 27.66 -6.33 7.84
C THR A 200 26.45 -6.74 8.65
N SER A 201 26.67 -7.43 9.74
CA SER A 201 25.64 -7.80 10.72
C SER A 201 25.20 -6.56 11.50
N GLN A 202 24.71 -5.55 10.76
CA GLN A 202 24.19 -4.34 11.33
C GLN A 202 22.82 -4.65 11.95
N THR A 203 22.64 -4.36 13.20
CA THR A 203 21.33 -4.51 13.85
C THR A 203 20.35 -3.48 13.31
N LEU A 204 19.05 -3.79 13.30
CA LEU A 204 17.99 -2.86 12.87
C LEU A 204 18.11 -1.49 13.59
N THR A 205 18.45 -1.52 14.88
CA THR A 205 18.61 -0.30 15.68
C THR A 205 19.80 0.55 15.21
N GLU A 206 20.91 -0.07 14.84
CA GLU A 206 22.10 0.64 14.31
C GLU A 206 21.80 1.25 12.94
N ALA A 207 21.13 0.51 12.05
CA ALA A 207 20.72 0.99 10.75
C ALA A 207 19.79 2.20 10.85
N ILE A 208 18.81 2.17 11.77
CA ILE A 208 17.90 3.28 12.03
C ILE A 208 18.66 4.50 12.56
N LYS A 209 19.56 4.31 13.54
CA LYS A 209 20.38 5.41 14.09
C LYS A 209 21.27 6.06 13.02
N GLU A 210 21.85 5.27 12.14
CA GLU A 210 22.70 5.77 11.06
C GLU A 210 21.85 6.57 10.04
N ALA A 211 20.68 6.06 9.65
CA ALA A 211 19.77 6.75 8.75
C ALA A 211 19.39 8.14 9.28
N PHE A 212 18.98 8.25 10.55
CA PHE A 212 18.58 9.53 11.15
C PHE A 212 19.76 10.52 11.35
N LYS A 213 21.01 10.10 11.29
CA LYS A 213 22.16 11.00 11.27
C LYS A 213 22.35 11.70 9.92
N SER A 214 21.81 11.14 8.85
CA SER A 214 21.91 11.69 7.50
C SER A 214 20.90 12.83 7.27
N LYS A 215 21.39 14.06 7.00
CA LYS A 215 20.52 15.19 6.64
C LYS A 215 19.68 14.92 5.38
N SER A 216 20.25 14.24 4.39
CA SER A 216 19.54 13.89 3.16
C SER A 216 18.40 12.92 3.42
N PHE A 217 18.60 11.93 4.30
CA PHE A 217 17.55 11.00 4.71
C PHE A 217 16.41 11.73 5.43
N ASN A 218 16.73 12.60 6.37
CA ASN A 218 15.74 13.34 7.15
C ASN A 218 14.90 14.28 6.26
N LEU A 219 15.53 15.01 5.32
CA LEU A 219 14.82 15.87 4.38
C LEU A 219 13.93 15.07 3.42
N LEU A 220 14.42 13.93 2.94
CA LEU A 220 13.61 13.04 2.10
C LEU A 220 12.43 12.45 2.87
N SER A 221 12.64 12.04 4.11
CA SER A 221 11.58 11.53 4.99
C SER A 221 10.52 12.59 5.27
N LEU A 222 10.91 13.84 5.48
CA LEU A 222 9.97 14.95 5.64
C LEU A 222 9.14 15.19 4.37
N GLY A 223 9.76 15.12 3.18
CA GLY A 223 9.06 15.18 1.91
C GLY A 223 8.03 14.03 1.78
N PHE A 224 8.42 12.79 2.09
CA PHE A 224 7.51 11.65 2.08
C PHE A 224 6.38 11.78 3.11
N PHE A 225 6.65 12.36 4.28
CA PHE A 225 5.61 12.66 5.28
C PHE A 225 4.53 13.57 4.70
N VAL A 226 4.91 14.70 4.08
CA VAL A 226 3.97 15.63 3.43
C VAL A 226 3.20 14.92 2.31
N CYS A 227 3.88 14.10 1.50
CA CYS A 227 3.23 13.30 0.45
C CYS A 227 2.18 12.34 1.03
N GLY A 228 2.57 11.59 2.06
CA GLY A 228 1.67 10.64 2.73
C GLY A 228 0.45 11.31 3.34
N PHE A 229 0.65 12.48 3.97
CA PHE A 229 -0.43 13.28 4.53
C PHE A 229 -1.47 13.67 3.46
N HIS A 230 -1.02 14.26 2.35
CA HIS A 230 -1.91 14.68 1.26
C HIS A 230 -2.67 13.50 0.64
N VAL A 231 -1.98 12.41 0.34
CA VAL A 231 -2.60 11.22 -0.28
C VAL A 231 -3.65 10.62 0.65
N THR A 232 -3.33 10.50 1.93
CA THR A 232 -4.26 9.91 2.92
C THR A 232 -5.44 10.83 3.17
N PHE A 233 -5.22 12.13 3.31
CA PHE A 233 -6.27 13.12 3.49
C PHE A 233 -7.31 13.03 2.35
N VAL A 234 -6.86 13.07 1.11
CA VAL A 234 -7.75 12.96 -0.06
C VAL A 234 -8.44 11.59 -0.09
N ALA A 235 -7.70 10.50 0.12
CA ALA A 235 -8.27 9.16 0.06
C ALA A 235 -9.37 8.91 1.10
N VAL A 236 -9.24 9.49 2.30
CA VAL A 236 -10.20 9.31 3.39
C VAL A 236 -11.39 10.28 3.27
N HIS A 237 -11.14 11.54 2.95
CA HIS A 237 -12.17 12.59 3.04
C HIS A 237 -12.90 12.88 1.72
N LEU A 238 -12.34 12.55 0.56
CA LEU A 238 -12.97 12.83 -0.73
C LEU A 238 -14.35 12.15 -0.89
N PRO A 239 -14.55 10.86 -0.52
CA PRO A 239 -15.89 10.27 -0.59
C PRO A 239 -16.91 10.94 0.33
N ALA A 240 -16.46 11.39 1.51
CA ALA A 240 -17.33 12.13 2.43
C ALA A 240 -17.71 13.51 1.88
N PHE A 241 -16.77 14.23 1.28
CA PHE A 241 -17.03 15.49 0.59
C PHE A 241 -18.05 15.33 -0.55
N VAL A 242 -17.88 14.30 -1.37
CA VAL A 242 -18.83 13.98 -2.48
C VAL A 242 -20.26 13.79 -1.93
N LYS A 243 -20.39 13.12 -0.79
CA LYS A 243 -21.69 12.93 -0.13
C LYS A 243 -22.26 14.26 0.39
N ASP A 244 -21.44 15.11 1.00
CA ASP A 244 -21.84 16.41 1.53
C ASP A 244 -22.33 17.36 0.43
N GLU A 245 -21.78 17.25 -0.78
CA GLU A 245 -22.23 17.95 -1.99
C GLU A 245 -23.48 17.31 -2.63
N ASN A 246 -24.11 16.33 -1.98
CA ASN A 246 -25.28 15.58 -2.50
C ASN A 246 -25.04 14.90 -3.86
N LEU A 247 -23.79 14.57 -4.18
CA LEU A 247 -23.46 13.81 -5.37
C LEU A 247 -23.64 12.29 -5.14
N PRO A 248 -23.92 11.52 -6.20
CA PRO A 248 -24.05 10.07 -6.10
C PRO A 248 -22.79 9.42 -5.52
N PHE A 249 -22.96 8.40 -4.67
CA PHE A 249 -21.85 7.73 -3.96
C PHE A 249 -20.76 7.18 -4.89
N TRP A 250 -21.14 6.68 -6.07
CA TRP A 250 -20.21 6.18 -7.08
C TRP A 250 -19.21 7.23 -7.58
N VAL A 251 -19.55 8.53 -7.50
CA VAL A 251 -18.66 9.64 -7.91
C VAL A 251 -17.39 9.65 -7.05
N GLY A 252 -17.52 9.43 -5.75
CA GLY A 252 -16.36 9.32 -4.84
C GLY A 252 -15.44 8.16 -5.19
N GLY A 253 -16.02 7.00 -5.54
CA GLY A 253 -15.29 5.83 -5.99
C GLY A 253 -14.49 6.09 -7.28
N TRP A 254 -15.13 6.70 -8.29
CA TRP A 254 -14.47 7.03 -9.55
C TRP A 254 -13.44 8.16 -9.42
N ALA A 255 -13.68 9.14 -8.56
CA ALA A 255 -12.69 10.19 -8.29
C ALA A 255 -11.39 9.60 -7.72
N LEU A 256 -11.49 8.68 -6.75
CA LEU A 256 -10.32 7.96 -6.22
C LEU A 256 -9.68 7.03 -7.26
N ALA A 257 -10.47 6.42 -8.13
CA ALA A 257 -9.96 5.58 -9.21
C ALA A 257 -9.13 6.37 -10.22
N LEU A 258 -9.60 7.56 -10.60
CA LEU A 258 -8.86 8.46 -11.49
C LEU A 258 -7.49 8.83 -10.92
N ILE A 259 -7.37 9.04 -9.60
CA ILE A 259 -6.07 9.23 -8.96
C ILE A 259 -5.18 8.00 -9.21
N GLY A 260 -5.71 6.78 -9.12
CA GLY A 260 -4.98 5.54 -9.38
C GLY A 260 -4.42 5.48 -10.79
N ILE A 261 -5.24 5.73 -11.82
CA ILE A 261 -4.78 5.64 -13.22
C ILE A 261 -3.79 6.75 -13.57
N PHE A 262 -4.02 7.99 -13.09
CA PHE A 262 -3.06 9.07 -13.27
C PHE A 262 -1.74 8.83 -12.52
N ASN A 263 -1.76 8.10 -11.38
CA ASN A 263 -0.54 7.65 -10.72
C ASN A 263 0.26 6.66 -11.58
N VAL A 264 -0.41 5.74 -12.31
CA VAL A 264 0.28 4.83 -13.25
C VAL A 264 0.98 5.65 -14.33
N ILE A 265 0.24 6.56 -15.00
CA ILE A 265 0.78 7.41 -16.06
C ILE A 265 1.93 8.28 -15.53
N GLY A 266 1.72 8.91 -14.38
CA GLY A 266 2.71 9.76 -13.73
C GLY A 266 3.99 9.00 -13.36
N THR A 267 3.85 7.79 -12.82
CA THR A 267 5.00 6.95 -12.43
C THR A 267 5.85 6.59 -13.65
N ILE A 268 5.23 6.24 -14.78
CA ILE A 268 5.94 5.92 -16.03
C ILE A 268 6.62 7.17 -16.59
N TYR A 269 5.90 8.28 -16.67
CA TYR A 269 6.39 9.53 -17.24
C TYR A 269 7.54 10.13 -16.42
N PHE A 270 7.35 10.27 -15.10
CA PHE A 270 8.39 10.81 -14.22
C PHE A 270 9.53 9.81 -13.99
N GLY A 271 9.30 8.50 -14.09
CA GLY A 271 10.36 7.50 -14.15
C GLY A 271 11.29 7.74 -15.33
N TYR A 272 10.73 7.91 -16.54
CA TYR A 272 11.48 8.22 -17.75
C TYR A 272 12.23 9.56 -17.67
N LEU A 273 11.60 10.58 -17.13
CA LEU A 273 12.26 11.89 -16.91
C LEU A 273 13.37 11.81 -15.85
N GLY A 274 13.22 10.97 -14.84
CA GLY A 274 14.20 10.78 -13.76
C GLY A 274 15.53 10.16 -14.21
N ASP A 275 15.52 9.47 -15.36
CA ASP A 275 16.74 8.95 -15.99
C ASP A 275 17.48 10.02 -16.80
N ARG A 276 16.81 11.13 -17.17
CA ARG A 276 17.36 12.20 -18.00
C ARG A 276 17.61 13.48 -17.27
N LEU A 277 16.85 13.76 -16.21
CA LEU A 277 16.89 15.01 -15.46
C LEU A 277 17.33 14.75 -14.02
N SER A 278 17.74 15.81 -13.35
CA SER A 278 18.09 15.77 -11.92
C SER A 278 16.88 15.34 -11.10
N LYS A 279 16.98 14.20 -10.41
CA LYS A 279 15.92 13.65 -9.53
C LYS A 279 15.49 14.64 -8.45
N LYS A 280 16.44 15.45 -7.94
CA LYS A 280 16.19 16.51 -6.97
C LYS A 280 15.24 17.57 -7.54
N ASN A 281 15.52 18.06 -8.75
CA ASN A 281 14.73 19.12 -9.38
C ASN A 281 13.33 18.61 -9.77
N LEU A 282 13.24 17.36 -10.27
CA LEU A 282 11.96 16.73 -10.55
C LEU A 282 11.10 16.57 -9.30
N LEU A 283 11.70 16.16 -8.20
CA LEU A 283 10.99 16.03 -6.93
C LEU A 283 10.52 17.40 -6.42
N ALA A 284 11.36 18.42 -6.48
CA ALA A 284 11.01 19.79 -6.10
C ALA A 284 9.86 20.34 -6.96
N LEU A 285 9.87 20.08 -8.28
CA LEU A 285 8.78 20.46 -9.19
C LEU A 285 7.47 19.78 -8.81
N LEU A 286 7.50 18.46 -8.56
CA LEU A 286 6.30 17.69 -8.18
C LEU A 286 5.68 18.20 -6.88
N TYR A 287 6.49 18.46 -5.86
CA TYR A 287 5.99 19.00 -4.59
C TYR A 287 5.51 20.45 -4.74
N GLY A 288 6.17 21.25 -5.54
CA GLY A 288 5.76 22.64 -5.83
C GLY A 288 4.41 22.68 -6.54
N LEU A 289 4.23 21.91 -7.60
CA LEU A 289 2.95 21.81 -8.32
C LEU A 289 1.83 21.28 -7.41
N ARG A 290 2.11 20.27 -6.59
CA ARG A 290 1.14 19.74 -5.63
C ARG A 290 0.75 20.81 -4.61
N GLY A 291 1.71 21.55 -4.05
CA GLY A 291 1.42 22.63 -3.11
C GLY A 291 0.54 23.71 -3.73
N LEU A 292 0.79 24.07 -4.99
CA LEU A 292 -0.01 25.05 -5.71
C LEU A 292 -1.46 24.56 -5.92
N LEU A 293 -1.65 23.27 -6.26
CA LEU A 293 -2.98 22.67 -6.43
C LEU A 293 -3.82 22.62 -5.13
N PHE A 294 -3.17 22.58 -3.96
CA PHE A 294 -3.89 22.61 -2.68
C PHE A 294 -4.21 24.03 -2.19
N LEU A 295 -3.68 25.05 -2.86
CA LEU A 295 -3.98 26.47 -2.58
C LEU A 295 -5.13 27.01 -3.45
N LEU A 296 -5.48 26.32 -4.52
CA LEU A 296 -6.63 26.61 -5.42
C LEU A 296 -7.90 25.92 -4.95
#